data_1554aca625d7348a57f13d01702f969b
#
_entry.id   1554aca625d7348a57f13d01702f969b
#
_cell.length_a   1.000
_cell.length_b   1.000
_cell.length_c   1.000
_cell.angle_alpha   90.00
_cell.angle_beta   90.00
_cell.angle_gamma   90.00
#
_symmetry.space_group_name_H-M   'P 1'
#
loop_
_entity.id
_entity.type
_entity.pdbx_description
1 polymer ?
#
loop_
_entity_poly.entity_id
_entity_poly.type
_entity_poly.pdbx_seq_one_letter_code
_entity_poly.pdbx_strand_id
1 'polypeptide(L)'
;IKQQVRDQLYKLSNLNELSHLTFENFNPRGRIGVGPAQADSLERAFNHAQHFASHLEGWLVLNGRYGCGKTHLAAAVANFAVDIGIPTLFLTVPDLLDNLRFAYNNPESTFEQRFENIRRSPLLILDDFGTENATSWAQEKLFQILNFRYINNLPMLVTTNLALDQMEGRIRSRLQDPELVTQIRILAPDYRRPMDDTGHSELSTLSLLGERRFGSFTLREKENLEQDELKKLKSAFQAARKYAEKPQGWLVLQGGYASGKTHLAAAIANYRAGEGVPPLFIMVPDLLDHLRSTFSPDSTVSYDRRFDEVKTSPLLVLDDLGTQSMTPWVKEKLYQLFNYRYIASLPTVITTADTLSEIDPRIRSRMLDRRICRIYALPVPPYRGGSR
;
A
#
# COMPACT_ATOMS: atom_id res chain seq x y z
N ILE A 1 -12.66 -44.08 -6.12
CA ILE A 1 -12.67 -42.95 -7.07
C ILE A 1 -12.59 -41.61 -6.31
N LYS A 2 -13.42 -41.34 -5.28
CA LYS A 2 -13.38 -40.08 -4.51
C LYS A 2 -12.04 -39.86 -3.76
N GLN A 3 -11.44 -40.91 -3.22
CA GLN A 3 -10.16 -40.84 -2.51
C GLN A 3 -8.99 -40.55 -3.45
N GLN A 4 -8.95 -41.17 -4.62
CA GLN A 4 -7.91 -40.94 -5.62
C GLN A 4 -7.94 -39.51 -6.20
N VAL A 5 -9.14 -38.96 -6.42
CA VAL A 5 -9.30 -37.54 -6.88
C VAL A 5 -8.85 -36.57 -5.79
N ARG A 6 -9.18 -36.88 -4.52
CA ARG A 6 -8.72 -36.08 -3.38
C ARG A 6 -7.20 -36.04 -3.28
N ASP A 7 -6.55 -37.21 -3.40
CA ASP A 7 -5.09 -37.34 -3.32
C ASP A 7 -4.39 -36.65 -4.52
N GLN A 8 -5.01 -36.68 -5.69
CA GLN A 8 -4.51 -35.97 -6.87
C GLN A 8 -4.64 -34.43 -6.74
N LEU A 9 -5.76 -33.93 -6.25
CA LEU A 9 -5.96 -32.50 -6.00
C LEU A 9 -5.00 -31.99 -4.92
N TYR A 10 -4.78 -32.79 -3.88
CA TYR A 10 -3.86 -32.46 -2.80
C TYR A 10 -2.41 -32.31 -3.29
N LYS A 11 -1.96 -33.17 -4.22
CA LYS A 11 -0.63 -33.10 -4.83
C LYS A 11 -0.43 -31.89 -5.77
N LEU A 12 -1.52 -31.38 -6.34
CA LEU A 12 -1.47 -30.20 -7.22
C LEU A 12 -1.60 -28.88 -6.45
N SER A 13 -2.04 -28.95 -5.20
CA SER A 13 -2.35 -27.79 -4.38
C SER A 13 -1.12 -27.27 -3.65
N ASN A 14 -0.91 -25.95 -3.67
CA ASN A 14 0.13 -25.26 -2.89
C ASN A 14 -0.27 -25.11 -1.39
N LEU A 15 -1.35 -25.72 -0.96
CA LEU A 15 -1.94 -25.48 0.35
C LEU A 15 -1.07 -26.00 1.52
N ASN A 16 -0.23 -27.03 1.29
CA ASN A 16 0.63 -27.59 2.34
C ASN A 16 1.57 -26.55 2.96
N GLU A 17 2.13 -25.67 2.15
CA GLU A 17 3.03 -24.61 2.59
C GLU A 17 2.27 -23.50 3.34
N LEU A 18 0.96 -23.41 3.14
CA LEU A 18 0.07 -22.40 3.69
C LEU A 18 -0.81 -22.91 4.84
N SER A 19 -0.56 -24.11 5.35
CA SER A 19 -1.36 -24.75 6.41
C SER A 19 -1.43 -23.94 7.71
N HIS A 20 -0.43 -23.09 7.96
CA HIS A 20 -0.38 -22.19 9.11
C HIS A 20 -1.25 -20.93 8.95
N LEU A 21 -1.77 -20.64 7.75
CA LEU A 21 -2.62 -19.48 7.49
C LEU A 21 -4.09 -19.85 7.70
N THR A 22 -4.58 -19.60 8.90
CA THR A 22 -5.95 -19.93 9.33
C THR A 22 -6.72 -18.65 9.70
N PHE A 23 -8.03 -18.76 9.91
CA PHE A 23 -8.84 -17.64 10.42
C PHE A 23 -8.44 -17.25 11.84
N GLU A 24 -7.97 -18.18 12.66
CA GLU A 24 -7.53 -17.94 14.03
C GLU A 24 -6.26 -17.11 14.10
N ASN A 25 -5.36 -17.30 13.13
CA ASN A 25 -4.10 -16.58 13.04
C ASN A 25 -4.21 -15.25 12.29
N PHE A 26 -5.39 -14.91 11.78
CA PHE A 26 -5.62 -13.65 11.09
C PHE A 26 -6.08 -12.57 12.07
N ASN A 27 -5.45 -11.40 12.01
CA ASN A 27 -5.93 -10.25 12.77
C ASN A 27 -6.92 -9.44 11.91
N PRO A 28 -8.24 -9.50 12.18
CA PRO A 28 -9.24 -8.87 11.33
C PRO A 28 -9.22 -7.35 11.37
N ARG A 29 -8.59 -6.74 12.36
CA ARG A 29 -8.41 -5.29 12.45
C ARG A 29 -7.02 -4.80 12.03
N GLY A 30 -6.15 -5.73 11.63
CA GLY A 30 -4.79 -5.45 11.23
C GLY A 30 -3.87 -5.13 12.40
N ARG A 31 -2.71 -4.54 12.09
CA ARG A 31 -1.74 -4.09 13.10
C ARG A 31 -2.19 -2.79 13.75
N ILE A 32 -1.64 -2.51 14.91
CA ILE A 32 -1.76 -1.20 15.58
C ILE A 32 -1.32 -0.12 14.59
N GLY A 33 -2.10 0.96 14.47
CA GLY A 33 -1.85 2.07 13.52
C GLY A 33 -2.54 1.95 12.15
N VAL A 34 -3.25 0.85 11.90
CA VAL A 34 -4.16 0.76 10.74
C VAL A 34 -5.35 1.68 10.97
N GLY A 35 -5.67 2.52 9.98
CA GLY A 35 -6.75 3.48 10.07
C GLY A 35 -8.13 2.86 10.12
N PRO A 36 -9.15 3.55 10.70
CA PRO A 36 -10.49 3.01 10.86
C PRO A 36 -11.06 2.44 9.55
N ALA A 37 -11.03 3.19 8.46
CA ALA A 37 -11.53 2.72 7.16
C ALA A 37 -10.76 1.51 6.60
N GLN A 38 -9.47 1.43 6.89
CA GLN A 38 -8.62 0.31 6.50
C GLN A 38 -8.92 -0.93 7.35
N ALA A 39 -9.04 -0.76 8.67
CA ALA A 39 -9.42 -1.81 9.61
C ALA A 39 -10.82 -2.35 9.27
N ASP A 40 -11.79 -1.47 9.03
CA ASP A 40 -13.15 -1.84 8.64
C ASP A 40 -13.19 -2.59 7.30
N SER A 41 -12.31 -2.23 6.35
CA SER A 41 -12.22 -2.95 5.07
C SER A 41 -11.66 -4.36 5.26
N LEU A 42 -10.70 -4.52 6.18
CA LEU A 42 -10.08 -5.80 6.49
C LEU A 42 -11.05 -6.70 7.27
N GLU A 43 -11.77 -6.16 8.24
CA GLU A 43 -12.78 -6.86 9.01
C GLU A 43 -13.94 -7.33 8.12
N ARG A 44 -14.40 -6.49 7.18
CA ARG A 44 -15.37 -6.92 6.16
C ARG A 44 -14.84 -8.06 5.31
N ALA A 45 -13.60 -7.99 4.84
CA ALA A 45 -13.00 -9.06 4.07
C ALA A 45 -12.91 -10.37 4.85
N PHE A 46 -12.55 -10.30 6.12
CA PHE A 46 -12.52 -11.44 7.03
C PHE A 46 -13.91 -12.07 7.20
N ASN A 47 -14.93 -11.27 7.50
CA ASN A 47 -16.30 -11.74 7.69
C ASN A 47 -16.88 -12.38 6.42
N HIS A 48 -16.63 -11.78 5.24
CA HIS A 48 -17.04 -12.37 3.97
C HIS A 48 -16.28 -13.66 3.64
N ALA A 49 -15.00 -13.75 3.98
CA ALA A 49 -14.23 -14.96 3.79
C ALA A 49 -14.73 -16.10 4.69
N GLN A 50 -15.07 -15.83 5.96
CA GLN A 50 -15.69 -16.81 6.87
C GLN A 50 -17.06 -17.25 6.38
N HIS A 51 -17.90 -16.32 5.95
CA HIS A 51 -19.21 -16.63 5.40
C HIS A 51 -19.09 -17.50 4.14
N PHE A 52 -18.20 -17.15 3.21
CA PHE A 52 -17.95 -17.94 2.02
C PHE A 52 -17.44 -19.35 2.36
N ALA A 53 -16.51 -19.48 3.32
CA ALA A 53 -15.97 -20.76 3.75
C ALA A 53 -17.07 -21.70 4.33
N SER A 54 -18.05 -21.12 5.02
CA SER A 54 -19.14 -21.87 5.66
C SER A 54 -20.23 -22.34 4.70
N HIS A 55 -20.47 -21.60 3.59
CA HIS A 55 -21.56 -21.86 2.65
C HIS A 55 -21.07 -22.44 1.32
N LEU A 56 -19.89 -22.06 0.87
CA LEU A 56 -19.30 -22.43 -0.44
C LEU A 56 -20.24 -22.20 -1.61
N GLU A 57 -20.87 -21.03 -1.64
CA GLU A 57 -21.78 -20.60 -2.68
C GLU A 57 -21.26 -19.35 -3.38
N GLY A 58 -21.43 -19.31 -4.72
CA GLY A 58 -20.98 -18.18 -5.52
C GLY A 58 -19.47 -18.02 -5.61
N TRP A 59 -19.03 -16.83 -5.89
CA TRP A 59 -17.62 -16.46 -6.01
C TRP A 59 -17.26 -15.34 -5.06
N LEU A 60 -16.08 -15.43 -4.44
CA LEU A 60 -15.50 -14.36 -3.63
C LEU A 60 -14.25 -13.79 -4.32
N VAL A 61 -14.24 -12.49 -4.62
CA VAL A 61 -13.09 -11.79 -5.19
C VAL A 61 -12.51 -10.84 -4.14
N LEU A 62 -11.29 -11.13 -3.71
CA LEU A 62 -10.52 -10.28 -2.79
C LEU A 62 -9.55 -9.42 -3.59
N ASN A 63 -9.82 -8.12 -3.66
CA ASN A 63 -8.97 -7.14 -4.33
C ASN A 63 -8.24 -6.27 -3.32
N GLY A 64 -6.96 -5.95 -3.56
CA GLY A 64 -6.18 -5.06 -2.70
C GLY A 64 -4.70 -5.08 -3.02
N ARG A 65 -3.95 -4.17 -2.40
CA ARG A 65 -2.50 -4.07 -2.61
C ARG A 65 -1.75 -5.31 -2.12
N TYR A 66 -0.46 -5.41 -2.48
CA TYR A 66 0.42 -6.45 -1.98
C TYR A 66 0.47 -6.41 -0.43
N GLY A 67 0.55 -7.61 0.17
CA GLY A 67 0.71 -7.77 1.63
C GLY A 67 -0.51 -7.39 2.49
N CYS A 68 -1.66 -7.00 1.92
CA CYS A 68 -2.85 -6.61 2.70
C CYS A 68 -3.67 -7.79 3.27
N GLY A 69 -3.21 -9.03 3.14
CA GLY A 69 -3.84 -10.20 3.75
C GLY A 69 -4.71 -11.07 2.84
N LYS A 70 -4.80 -10.80 1.53
CA LYS A 70 -5.62 -11.57 0.57
C LYS A 70 -5.28 -13.06 0.56
N THR A 71 -4.00 -13.40 0.33
CA THR A 71 -3.51 -14.79 0.31
C THR A 71 -3.76 -15.49 1.64
N HIS A 72 -3.62 -14.78 2.78
CA HIS A 72 -3.93 -15.34 4.10
C HIS A 72 -5.41 -15.72 4.20
N LEU A 73 -6.33 -14.82 3.85
CA LEU A 73 -7.76 -15.11 3.87
C LEU A 73 -8.14 -16.22 2.90
N ALA A 74 -7.54 -16.24 1.70
CA ALA A 74 -7.76 -17.30 0.72
C ALA A 74 -7.27 -18.66 1.23
N ALA A 75 -6.09 -18.72 1.85
CA ALA A 75 -5.57 -19.94 2.48
C ALA A 75 -6.41 -20.37 3.69
N ALA A 76 -6.90 -19.43 4.51
CA ALA A 76 -7.77 -19.72 5.64
C ALA A 76 -9.11 -20.36 5.18
N VAL A 77 -9.71 -19.86 4.08
CA VAL A 77 -10.87 -20.49 3.45
C VAL A 77 -10.54 -21.90 2.99
N ALA A 78 -9.39 -22.10 2.33
CA ALA A 78 -8.97 -23.41 1.85
C ALA A 78 -8.76 -24.41 2.99
N ASN A 79 -8.03 -24.03 4.03
CA ASN A 79 -7.76 -24.85 5.20
C ASN A 79 -9.08 -25.25 5.89
N PHE A 80 -9.97 -24.28 6.13
CA PHE A 80 -11.28 -24.57 6.71
C PHE A 80 -12.09 -25.56 5.86
N ALA A 81 -12.14 -25.37 4.53
CA ALA A 81 -12.87 -26.27 3.64
C ALA A 81 -12.30 -27.72 3.67
N VAL A 82 -10.96 -27.85 3.71
CA VAL A 82 -10.30 -29.16 3.84
C VAL A 82 -10.62 -29.81 5.18
N ASP A 83 -10.62 -29.06 6.28
CA ASP A 83 -10.94 -29.56 7.62
C ASP A 83 -12.35 -30.14 7.73
N ILE A 84 -13.32 -29.53 7.03
CA ILE A 84 -14.70 -30.05 6.94
C ILE A 84 -14.87 -31.10 5.83
N GLY A 85 -13.78 -31.53 5.19
CA GLY A 85 -13.75 -32.63 4.23
C GLY A 85 -14.08 -32.25 2.78
N ILE A 86 -14.10 -30.98 2.42
CA ILE A 86 -14.33 -30.51 1.03
C ILE A 86 -13.01 -30.54 0.25
N PRO A 87 -12.91 -31.28 -0.86
CA PRO A 87 -11.72 -31.28 -1.71
C PRO A 87 -11.49 -29.90 -2.29
N THR A 88 -10.38 -29.28 -1.92
CA THR A 88 -10.03 -27.89 -2.29
C THR A 88 -8.74 -27.87 -3.10
N LEU A 89 -8.75 -27.10 -4.16
CA LEU A 89 -7.57 -26.83 -4.98
C LEU A 89 -7.18 -25.37 -4.83
N PHE A 90 -6.03 -25.12 -4.19
CA PHE A 90 -5.42 -23.80 -4.05
C PHE A 90 -4.21 -23.69 -4.98
N LEU A 91 -4.24 -22.76 -5.93
CA LEU A 91 -3.16 -22.51 -6.88
C LEU A 91 -2.91 -21.02 -7.04
N THR A 92 -1.66 -20.63 -7.16
CA THR A 92 -1.35 -19.32 -7.77
C THR A 92 -1.63 -19.41 -9.27
N VAL A 93 -2.04 -18.32 -9.89
CA VAL A 93 -2.32 -18.34 -11.35
C VAL A 93 -1.07 -18.66 -12.19
N PRO A 94 0.12 -18.14 -11.85
CA PRO A 94 1.36 -18.60 -12.51
C PRO A 94 1.56 -20.12 -12.42
N ASP A 95 1.43 -20.72 -11.22
CA ASP A 95 1.61 -22.18 -11.05
C ASP A 95 0.56 -22.98 -11.81
N LEU A 96 -0.70 -22.49 -11.83
CA LEU A 96 -1.76 -23.09 -12.64
C LEU A 96 -1.35 -23.19 -14.11
N LEU A 97 -0.89 -22.07 -14.68
CA LEU A 97 -0.51 -22.01 -16.09
C LEU A 97 0.74 -22.87 -16.40
N ASP A 98 1.70 -22.88 -15.51
CA ASP A 98 2.89 -23.73 -15.66
C ASP A 98 2.55 -25.22 -15.55
N ASN A 99 1.69 -25.61 -14.62
CA ASN A 99 1.17 -26.97 -14.52
C ASN A 99 0.45 -27.42 -15.80
N LEU A 100 -0.31 -26.50 -16.42
CA LEU A 100 -1.00 -26.80 -17.69
C LEU A 100 -0.02 -26.89 -18.86
N ARG A 101 1.00 -26.03 -18.93
CA ARG A 101 2.06 -26.09 -19.97
C ARG A 101 2.87 -27.39 -19.86
N PHE A 102 3.24 -27.78 -18.64
CA PHE A 102 3.97 -29.04 -18.40
C PHE A 102 3.18 -30.25 -18.84
N ALA A 103 1.87 -30.28 -18.55
CA ALA A 103 1.00 -31.39 -18.96
C ALA A 103 0.84 -31.47 -20.50
N TYR A 104 0.89 -30.33 -21.21
CA TYR A 104 0.82 -30.27 -22.66
C TYR A 104 2.04 -30.94 -23.34
N ASN A 105 3.21 -30.87 -22.70
CA ASN A 105 4.49 -31.37 -23.22
C ASN A 105 4.84 -32.78 -22.75
N ASN A 106 4.04 -33.41 -21.88
CA ASN A 106 4.36 -34.71 -21.28
C ASN A 106 3.34 -35.80 -21.69
N PRO A 107 3.76 -36.87 -22.41
CA PRO A 107 2.87 -37.94 -22.88
C PRO A 107 2.22 -38.77 -21.77
N GLU A 108 2.82 -38.81 -20.56
CA GLU A 108 2.33 -39.63 -19.44
C GLU A 108 1.18 -38.98 -18.63
N SER A 109 0.96 -37.68 -18.81
CA SER A 109 -0.17 -37.01 -18.18
C SER A 109 -1.01 -36.29 -19.22
N THR A 110 -2.24 -36.74 -19.43
CA THR A 110 -3.12 -36.09 -20.40
C THR A 110 -3.49 -34.69 -19.89
N PHE A 111 -3.16 -33.67 -20.70
CA PHE A 111 -3.54 -32.28 -20.46
C PHE A 111 -5.05 -32.16 -20.09
N GLU A 112 -5.90 -32.88 -20.85
CA GLU A 112 -7.34 -32.90 -20.67
C GLU A 112 -7.72 -33.34 -19.25
N GLN A 113 -7.08 -34.37 -18.71
CA GLN A 113 -7.42 -34.89 -17.38
C GLN A 113 -7.04 -33.88 -16.27
N ARG A 114 -5.88 -33.22 -16.37
CA ARG A 114 -5.48 -32.18 -15.43
C ARG A 114 -6.40 -30.97 -15.52
N PHE A 115 -6.68 -30.52 -16.74
CA PHE A 115 -7.58 -29.39 -16.98
C PHE A 115 -8.98 -29.67 -16.44
N GLU A 116 -9.53 -30.89 -16.66
CA GLU A 116 -10.81 -31.31 -16.09
C GLU A 116 -10.77 -31.31 -14.56
N ASN A 117 -9.72 -31.86 -13.94
CA ASN A 117 -9.58 -31.89 -12.48
C ASN A 117 -9.58 -30.49 -11.88
N ILE A 118 -8.92 -29.53 -12.52
CA ILE A 118 -8.87 -28.13 -12.07
C ILE A 118 -10.25 -27.49 -12.18
N ARG A 119 -10.88 -27.52 -13.37
CA ARG A 119 -12.14 -26.81 -13.59
C ARG A 119 -13.33 -27.42 -12.84
N ARG A 120 -13.28 -28.73 -12.49
CA ARG A 120 -14.32 -29.46 -11.77
C ARG A 120 -14.04 -29.62 -10.27
N SER A 121 -12.94 -29.07 -9.73
CA SER A 121 -12.67 -29.14 -8.29
C SER A 121 -13.85 -28.58 -7.49
N PRO A 122 -14.29 -29.20 -6.39
CA PRO A 122 -15.41 -28.72 -5.59
C PRO A 122 -15.22 -27.27 -5.14
N LEU A 123 -14.03 -26.92 -4.64
CA LEU A 123 -13.61 -25.53 -4.40
C LEU A 123 -12.32 -25.26 -5.15
N LEU A 124 -12.29 -24.16 -5.90
CA LEU A 124 -11.08 -23.63 -6.56
C LEU A 124 -10.71 -22.28 -6.00
N ILE A 125 -9.46 -22.15 -5.59
CA ILE A 125 -8.89 -20.87 -5.16
C ILE A 125 -7.76 -20.50 -6.12
N LEU A 126 -7.88 -19.32 -6.74
CA LEU A 126 -6.88 -18.75 -7.64
C LEU A 126 -6.24 -17.53 -6.99
N ASP A 127 -5.03 -17.71 -6.50
CA ASP A 127 -4.27 -16.63 -5.86
C ASP A 127 -3.43 -15.85 -6.87
N ASP A 128 -3.23 -14.57 -6.62
CA ASP A 128 -2.46 -13.64 -7.45
C ASP A 128 -2.91 -13.57 -8.92
N PHE A 129 -4.22 -13.51 -9.15
CA PHE A 129 -4.80 -13.38 -10.48
C PHE A 129 -4.40 -12.05 -11.14
N GLY A 130 -3.91 -12.10 -12.39
CA GLY A 130 -3.48 -10.94 -13.15
C GLY A 130 -1.99 -10.62 -13.05
N THR A 131 -1.20 -11.45 -12.36
CA THR A 131 0.26 -11.32 -12.30
C THR A 131 0.98 -12.10 -13.40
N GLU A 132 0.26 -12.94 -14.12
CA GLU A 132 0.74 -13.75 -15.22
C GLU A 132 1.10 -12.90 -16.46
N ASN A 133 2.08 -13.34 -17.23
CA ASN A 133 2.30 -12.81 -18.57
C ASN A 133 1.06 -13.10 -19.42
N ALA A 134 0.33 -12.08 -19.79
CA ALA A 134 -0.97 -12.14 -20.46
C ALA A 134 -0.86 -12.62 -21.92
N THR A 135 -0.35 -13.83 -22.15
CA THR A 135 -0.38 -14.45 -23.48
C THR A 135 -1.83 -14.83 -23.82
N SER A 136 -2.17 -14.79 -25.10
CA SER A 136 -3.51 -15.18 -25.59
C SER A 136 -3.90 -16.60 -25.17
N TRP A 137 -2.94 -17.51 -25.09
CA TRP A 137 -3.15 -18.87 -24.60
C TRP A 137 -3.53 -18.89 -23.11
N ALA A 138 -2.82 -18.14 -22.27
CA ALA A 138 -3.10 -18.05 -20.83
C ALA A 138 -4.49 -17.46 -20.58
N GLN A 139 -4.82 -16.37 -21.24
CA GLN A 139 -6.14 -15.72 -21.15
C GLN A 139 -7.26 -16.68 -21.58
N GLU A 140 -7.07 -17.42 -22.66
CA GLU A 140 -8.05 -18.38 -23.14
C GLU A 140 -8.24 -19.53 -22.13
N LYS A 141 -7.17 -20.08 -21.54
CA LYS A 141 -7.28 -21.16 -20.54
C LYS A 141 -7.95 -20.69 -19.27
N LEU A 142 -7.60 -19.52 -18.77
CA LEU A 142 -8.26 -18.90 -17.61
C LEU A 142 -9.74 -18.66 -17.89
N PHE A 143 -10.07 -18.08 -19.04
CA PHE A 143 -11.47 -17.89 -19.44
C PHE A 143 -12.25 -19.21 -19.50
N GLN A 144 -11.68 -20.27 -20.07
CA GLN A 144 -12.33 -21.59 -20.14
C GLN A 144 -12.62 -22.14 -18.73
N ILE A 145 -11.72 -22.01 -17.77
CA ILE A 145 -11.93 -22.43 -16.37
C ILE A 145 -13.05 -21.61 -15.75
N LEU A 146 -12.94 -20.28 -15.81
CA LEU A 146 -13.94 -19.36 -15.25
C LEU A 146 -15.33 -19.61 -15.85
N ASN A 147 -15.42 -19.68 -17.17
CA ASN A 147 -16.69 -19.87 -17.86
C ASN A 147 -17.34 -21.24 -17.52
N PHE A 148 -16.55 -22.29 -17.43
CA PHE A 148 -17.06 -23.60 -16.99
C PHE A 148 -17.65 -23.54 -15.58
N ARG A 149 -16.92 -22.90 -14.63
CA ARG A 149 -17.37 -22.77 -13.24
C ARG A 149 -18.57 -21.86 -13.10
N TYR A 150 -18.63 -20.80 -13.93
CA TYR A 150 -19.77 -19.89 -14.03
C TYR A 150 -21.05 -20.63 -14.43
N ILE A 151 -21.01 -21.40 -15.53
CA ILE A 151 -22.18 -22.13 -16.05
C ILE A 151 -22.64 -23.23 -15.05
N ASN A 152 -21.72 -23.84 -14.30
CA ASN A 152 -22.02 -24.93 -13.37
C ASN A 152 -22.19 -24.46 -11.92
N ASN A 153 -22.22 -23.14 -11.66
CA ASN A 153 -22.34 -22.54 -10.32
C ASN A 153 -21.34 -23.13 -9.30
N LEU A 154 -20.11 -23.42 -9.73
CA LEU A 154 -19.09 -23.98 -8.86
C LEU A 154 -18.41 -22.90 -8.02
N PRO A 155 -18.29 -23.07 -6.69
CA PRO A 155 -17.73 -22.07 -5.79
C PRO A 155 -16.25 -21.78 -6.10
N MET A 156 -15.88 -20.49 -6.08
CA MET A 156 -14.51 -20.08 -6.37
C MET A 156 -14.11 -18.84 -5.58
N LEU A 157 -12.83 -18.81 -5.16
CA LEU A 157 -12.23 -17.61 -4.59
C LEU A 157 -11.08 -17.15 -5.48
N VAL A 158 -11.04 -15.85 -5.73
CA VAL A 158 -9.96 -15.20 -6.51
C VAL A 158 -9.34 -14.08 -5.70
N THR A 159 -8.03 -14.03 -5.63
CA THR A 159 -7.32 -12.84 -5.14
C THR A 159 -6.65 -12.10 -6.28
N THR A 160 -6.60 -10.79 -6.21
CA THR A 160 -5.94 -9.96 -7.24
C THR A 160 -5.43 -8.64 -6.69
N ASN A 161 -4.35 -8.15 -7.26
CA ASN A 161 -3.81 -6.80 -7.03
C ASN A 161 -4.26 -5.81 -8.10
N LEU A 162 -4.79 -6.30 -9.23
CA LEU A 162 -5.23 -5.46 -10.33
C LEU A 162 -6.65 -4.94 -10.10
N ALA A 163 -6.90 -3.75 -10.59
CA ALA A 163 -8.27 -3.29 -10.75
C ALA A 163 -8.96 -4.11 -11.85
N LEU A 164 -10.22 -4.50 -11.65
CA LEU A 164 -10.91 -5.41 -12.55
C LEU A 164 -11.09 -4.82 -13.98
N ASP A 165 -11.09 -3.50 -14.12
CA ASP A 165 -11.13 -2.79 -15.40
C ASP A 165 -9.86 -2.99 -16.26
N GLN A 166 -8.75 -3.40 -15.63
CA GLN A 166 -7.49 -3.71 -16.32
C GLN A 166 -7.43 -5.15 -16.85
N MET A 167 -8.42 -5.99 -16.52
CA MET A 167 -8.48 -7.38 -16.97
C MET A 167 -9.08 -7.51 -18.35
N GLU A 168 -8.80 -8.64 -19.02
CA GLU A 168 -9.43 -9.00 -20.31
C GLU A 168 -10.96 -9.00 -20.20
N GLY A 169 -11.65 -8.47 -21.22
CA GLY A 169 -13.07 -8.14 -21.15
C GLY A 169 -13.99 -9.31 -20.79
N ARG A 170 -13.74 -10.52 -21.31
CA ARG A 170 -14.54 -11.72 -21.03
C ARG A 170 -14.35 -12.21 -19.60
N ILE A 171 -13.11 -12.18 -19.09
CA ILE A 171 -12.75 -12.52 -17.71
C ILE A 171 -13.39 -11.51 -16.76
N ARG A 172 -13.22 -10.21 -17.05
CA ARG A 172 -13.81 -9.13 -16.27
C ARG A 172 -15.32 -9.28 -16.13
N SER A 173 -16.02 -9.56 -17.23
CA SER A 173 -17.48 -9.75 -17.23
C SER A 173 -17.93 -10.85 -16.26
N ARG A 174 -17.17 -11.95 -16.14
CA ARG A 174 -17.50 -13.04 -15.19
C ARG A 174 -17.18 -12.64 -13.74
N LEU A 175 -16.09 -11.93 -13.49
CA LEU A 175 -15.68 -11.50 -12.15
C LEU A 175 -16.46 -10.29 -11.62
N GLN A 176 -17.29 -9.65 -12.45
CA GLN A 176 -18.11 -8.50 -12.08
C GLN A 176 -19.62 -8.82 -12.03
N ASP A 177 -20.02 -10.07 -12.26
CA ASP A 177 -21.44 -10.46 -12.21
C ASP A 177 -21.99 -10.34 -10.78
N PRO A 178 -22.92 -9.40 -10.51
CA PRO A 178 -23.40 -9.16 -9.14
C PRO A 178 -24.27 -10.28 -8.58
N GLU A 179 -24.83 -11.17 -9.43
CA GLU A 179 -25.65 -12.30 -8.98
C GLU A 179 -24.80 -13.47 -8.46
N LEU A 180 -23.55 -13.59 -8.93
CA LEU A 180 -22.67 -14.69 -8.59
C LEU A 180 -21.48 -14.26 -7.73
N VAL A 181 -20.99 -13.02 -7.87
CA VAL A 181 -19.69 -12.59 -7.36
C VAL A 181 -19.81 -11.55 -6.25
N THR A 182 -19.30 -11.88 -5.08
CA THR A 182 -19.07 -10.92 -4.00
C THR A 182 -17.66 -10.34 -4.13
N GLN A 183 -17.57 -9.04 -4.39
CA GLN A 183 -16.29 -8.34 -4.51
C GLN A 183 -15.98 -7.57 -3.24
N ILE A 184 -14.81 -7.82 -2.67
CA ILE A 184 -14.33 -7.13 -1.46
C ILE A 184 -13.00 -6.46 -1.75
N ARG A 185 -12.96 -5.15 -1.53
CA ARG A 185 -11.73 -4.36 -1.64
C ARG A 185 -11.10 -4.17 -0.26
N ILE A 186 -9.86 -4.64 -0.10
CA ILE A 186 -9.06 -4.47 1.12
C ILE A 186 -8.19 -3.23 0.96
N LEU A 187 -8.38 -2.27 1.86
CA LEU A 187 -7.64 -1.00 1.89
C LEU A 187 -6.45 -1.04 2.84
N ALA A 188 -6.28 -2.13 3.59
CA ALA A 188 -5.21 -2.29 4.55
C ALA A 188 -3.82 -2.18 3.89
N PRO A 189 -2.83 -1.60 4.60
CA PRO A 189 -1.45 -1.53 4.12
C PRO A 189 -0.81 -2.92 4.06
N ASP A 190 0.42 -2.96 3.49
CA ASP A 190 1.21 -4.19 3.45
C ASP A 190 1.60 -4.63 4.88
N TYR A 191 1.07 -5.75 5.33
CA TYR A 191 1.35 -6.33 6.65
C TYR A 191 2.80 -6.80 6.82
N ARG A 192 3.50 -7.08 5.72
CA ARG A 192 4.90 -7.55 5.72
C ARG A 192 5.90 -6.41 5.87
N ARG A 193 5.45 -5.15 5.70
CA ARG A 193 6.34 -4.02 5.89
C ARG A 193 6.63 -3.86 7.37
N PRO A 194 7.92 -3.69 7.73
CA PRO A 194 8.27 -3.33 9.09
C PRO A 194 7.56 -2.02 9.44
N MET A 195 6.78 -2.06 10.49
CA MET A 195 6.17 -0.88 11.11
C MET A 195 6.63 -0.90 12.56
N ASP A 196 6.88 0.28 13.12
CA ASP A 196 7.02 0.39 14.57
C ASP A 196 5.68 0.03 15.25
N ASP A 197 5.66 -0.11 16.57
CA ASP A 197 4.48 -0.46 17.35
C ASP A 197 3.33 0.57 17.20
N THR A 198 3.63 1.75 16.61
CA THR A 198 2.68 2.82 16.34
C THR A 198 2.15 2.80 14.91
N GLY A 199 2.59 1.85 14.07
CA GLY A 199 2.16 1.69 12.67
C GLY A 199 2.90 2.58 11.66
N HIS A 200 3.99 3.22 12.08
CA HIS A 200 4.84 4.01 11.18
C HIS A 200 5.85 3.13 10.44
N SER A 201 6.26 3.55 9.24
CA SER A 201 7.39 2.95 8.52
C SER A 201 8.68 3.08 9.34
N GLU A 202 9.58 2.08 9.28
CA GLU A 202 10.92 2.18 9.87
C GLU A 202 11.73 3.41 9.38
N LEU A 203 11.39 3.93 8.19
CA LEU A 203 11.97 5.16 7.67
C LEU A 203 11.41 6.42 8.32
N SER A 204 10.27 6.31 9.02
CA SER A 204 9.59 7.47 9.59
C SER A 204 10.13 7.81 10.97
N THR A 205 10.59 9.02 11.13
CA THR A 205 11.02 9.56 12.44
C THR A 205 9.88 10.23 13.22
N LEU A 206 8.61 10.06 12.77
CA LEU A 206 7.45 10.72 13.36
C LEU A 206 7.23 10.34 14.83
N SER A 207 7.54 9.11 15.22
CA SER A 207 7.45 8.65 16.62
C SER A 207 8.25 9.51 17.59
N LEU A 208 9.39 10.06 17.15
CA LEU A 208 10.21 10.99 17.94
C LEU A 208 9.57 12.38 18.10
N LEU A 209 8.55 12.68 17.31
CA LEU A 209 7.90 13.99 17.21
C LEU A 209 6.43 13.95 17.69
N GLY A 210 6.03 12.94 18.45
CA GLY A 210 4.64 12.72 18.89
C GLY A 210 4.02 13.88 19.67
N GLU A 211 4.82 14.65 20.39
CA GLU A 211 4.42 15.84 21.16
C GLU A 211 4.17 17.07 20.26
N ARG A 212 4.65 17.05 18.99
CA ARG A 212 4.49 18.16 18.06
C ARG A 212 3.15 18.10 17.36
N ARG A 213 2.14 18.65 18.02
CA ARG A 213 0.75 18.69 17.55
C ARG A 213 0.29 20.13 17.33
N PHE A 214 -0.83 20.33 16.65
CA PHE A 214 -1.41 21.69 16.49
C PHE A 214 -1.74 22.36 17.83
N GLY A 215 -2.17 21.57 18.84
CA GLY A 215 -2.49 22.08 20.17
C GLY A 215 -1.26 22.51 20.99
N SER A 216 -0.07 21.98 20.69
CA SER A 216 1.19 22.38 21.35
C SER A 216 1.95 23.45 20.59
N PHE A 217 1.45 23.89 19.42
CA PHE A 217 2.07 24.96 18.65
C PHE A 217 1.72 26.34 19.21
N THR A 218 2.72 27.17 19.52
CA THR A 218 2.48 28.54 19.96
C THR A 218 2.44 29.53 18.77
N LEU A 219 1.44 30.37 18.75
CA LEU A 219 1.35 31.46 17.76
C LEU A 219 2.16 32.69 18.16
N ARG A 220 2.86 32.62 19.32
CA ARG A 220 3.80 33.66 19.80
C ARG A 220 3.17 35.05 19.94
N GLU A 221 1.87 35.12 20.25
CA GLU A 221 1.11 36.38 20.35
C GLU A 221 1.58 37.27 21.51
N LYS A 222 2.26 36.68 22.50
CA LYS A 222 2.83 37.40 23.64
C LYS A 222 4.27 37.87 23.40
N GLU A 223 4.87 37.56 22.27
CA GLU A 223 6.21 37.97 21.89
C GLU A 223 6.13 39.22 21.01
N ASN A 224 7.16 40.08 21.07
CA ASN A 224 7.25 41.28 20.24
C ASN A 224 7.60 40.96 18.78
N LEU A 225 6.71 40.26 18.07
CA LEU A 225 6.81 40.04 16.63
C LEU A 225 6.20 41.21 15.88
N GLU A 226 6.77 41.52 14.70
CA GLU A 226 6.15 42.47 13.79
C GLU A 226 4.78 41.96 13.32
N GLN A 227 3.86 42.88 13.07
CA GLN A 227 2.50 42.51 12.64
C GLN A 227 2.48 41.60 11.38
N ASP A 228 3.39 41.85 10.42
CA ASP A 228 3.51 41.03 9.22
C ASP A 228 4.04 39.62 9.51
N GLU A 229 5.01 39.49 10.41
CA GLU A 229 5.53 38.19 10.88
C GLU A 229 4.43 37.38 11.54
N LEU A 230 3.68 37.99 12.46
CA LEU A 230 2.57 37.31 13.16
C LEU A 230 1.47 36.90 12.17
N LYS A 231 1.14 37.75 11.21
CA LYS A 231 0.14 37.44 10.18
C LYS A 231 0.59 36.27 9.31
N LYS A 232 1.85 36.23 8.89
CA LYS A 232 2.41 35.11 8.10
C LYS A 232 2.46 33.82 8.92
N LEU A 233 2.84 33.87 10.20
CA LEU A 233 2.83 32.71 11.09
C LEU A 233 1.40 32.15 11.25
N LYS A 234 0.41 33.00 11.52
CA LYS A 234 -0.99 32.59 11.61
C LYS A 234 -1.51 31.98 10.31
N SER A 235 -1.15 32.58 9.17
CA SER A 235 -1.52 32.07 7.84
C SER A 235 -0.91 30.69 7.58
N ALA A 236 0.37 30.47 7.89
CA ALA A 236 1.03 29.19 7.75
C ALA A 236 0.40 28.11 8.66
N PHE A 237 0.07 28.46 9.91
CA PHE A 237 -0.62 27.56 10.84
C PHE A 237 -2.01 27.13 10.33
N GLN A 238 -2.81 28.11 9.87
CA GLN A 238 -4.14 27.80 9.32
C GLN A 238 -4.06 26.94 8.06
N ALA A 239 -3.10 27.23 7.19
CA ALA A 239 -2.85 26.43 6.00
C ALA A 239 -2.43 24.99 6.34
N ALA A 240 -1.57 24.82 7.33
CA ALA A 240 -1.15 23.52 7.82
C ALA A 240 -2.34 22.70 8.38
N ARG A 241 -3.21 23.32 9.18
CA ARG A 241 -4.44 22.67 9.68
C ARG A 241 -5.36 22.24 8.54
N LYS A 242 -5.67 23.15 7.62
CA LYS A 242 -6.52 22.85 6.46
C LYS A 242 -5.92 21.74 5.59
N TYR A 243 -4.60 21.76 5.40
CA TYR A 243 -3.91 20.71 4.66
C TYR A 243 -3.98 19.35 5.38
N ALA A 244 -3.86 19.33 6.70
CA ALA A 244 -3.99 18.10 7.50
C ALA A 244 -5.37 17.45 7.36
N GLU A 245 -6.45 18.23 7.31
CA GLU A 245 -7.81 17.75 7.13
C GLU A 245 -8.01 17.09 5.74
N LYS A 246 -7.47 17.72 4.69
CA LYS A 246 -7.60 17.25 3.31
C LYS A 246 -6.30 17.46 2.53
N PRO A 247 -5.32 16.54 2.66
CA PRO A 247 -4.04 16.66 1.96
C PRO A 247 -4.23 16.61 0.45
N GLN A 248 -3.86 17.67 -0.25
CA GLN A 248 -3.89 17.75 -1.70
C GLN A 248 -2.71 18.57 -2.20
N GLY A 249 -1.99 18.03 -3.20
CA GLY A 249 -0.82 18.71 -3.76
C GLY A 249 0.31 18.85 -2.73
N TRP A 250 1.09 19.92 -2.87
CA TRP A 250 2.27 20.17 -2.05
C TRP A 250 2.11 21.38 -1.14
N LEU A 251 2.54 21.25 0.09
CA LEU A 251 2.67 22.33 1.06
C LEU A 251 4.15 22.55 1.39
N VAL A 252 4.67 23.71 1.06
CA VAL A 252 6.04 24.10 1.38
C VAL A 252 6.03 25.11 2.53
N LEU A 253 6.76 24.81 3.59
CA LEU A 253 7.00 25.69 4.74
C LEU A 253 8.45 26.18 4.67
N GLN A 254 8.65 27.44 4.36
CA GLN A 254 9.95 28.07 4.19
C GLN A 254 10.24 29.03 5.34
N GLY A 255 11.46 29.07 5.86
CA GLY A 255 11.85 30.02 6.89
C GLY A 255 13.14 29.65 7.62
N GLY A 256 13.65 30.53 8.45
CA GLY A 256 14.87 30.33 9.22
C GLY A 256 14.80 29.13 10.19
N TYR A 257 15.93 28.80 10.79
CA TYR A 257 15.98 27.77 11.81
C TYR A 257 15.13 28.12 13.02
N ALA A 258 14.54 27.10 13.64
CA ALA A 258 13.64 27.22 14.80
C ALA A 258 12.41 28.16 14.58
N SER A 259 12.00 28.44 13.34
CA SER A 259 10.78 29.23 13.03
C SER A 259 9.46 28.43 13.20
N GLY A 260 9.52 27.13 13.48
CA GLY A 260 8.35 26.26 13.70
C GLY A 260 7.95 25.40 12.51
N LYS A 261 8.71 25.38 11.40
CA LYS A 261 8.43 24.56 10.19
C LYS A 261 8.27 23.08 10.51
N THR A 262 9.28 22.47 11.13
CA THR A 262 9.27 21.07 11.54
C THR A 262 8.11 20.76 12.49
N HIS A 263 7.76 21.68 13.40
CA HIS A 263 6.61 21.52 14.28
C HIS A 263 5.30 21.44 13.50
N LEU A 264 5.06 22.36 12.57
CA LEU A 264 3.85 22.35 11.73
C LEU A 264 3.79 21.12 10.83
N ALA A 265 4.93 20.72 10.24
CA ALA A 265 5.02 19.52 9.41
C ALA A 265 4.73 18.25 10.22
N ALA A 266 5.29 18.14 11.43
CA ALA A 266 5.00 17.03 12.35
C ALA A 266 3.55 17.07 12.86
N ALA A 267 2.98 18.26 13.10
CA ALA A 267 1.57 18.38 13.51
C ALA A 267 0.61 17.89 12.42
N ILE A 268 0.90 18.17 11.14
CA ILE A 268 0.15 17.60 9.99
C ILE A 268 0.27 16.08 10.01
N ALA A 269 1.48 15.56 10.15
CA ALA A 269 1.74 14.13 10.15
C ALA A 269 1.04 13.42 11.33
N ASN A 270 1.16 13.95 12.55
CA ASN A 270 0.49 13.40 13.74
C ASN A 270 -1.04 13.43 13.62
N TYR A 271 -1.60 14.48 13.03
CA TYR A 271 -3.03 14.55 12.76
C TYR A 271 -3.46 13.42 11.81
N ARG A 272 -2.75 13.23 10.69
CA ARG A 272 -3.07 12.16 9.72
C ARG A 272 -2.84 10.76 10.26
N ALA A 273 -1.82 10.56 11.09
CA ALA A 273 -1.62 9.30 11.79
C ALA A 273 -2.80 9.00 12.74
N GLY A 274 -3.32 10.01 13.45
CA GLY A 274 -4.52 9.88 14.29
C GLY A 274 -5.79 9.54 13.50
N GLU A 275 -5.89 10.00 12.23
CA GLU A 275 -6.96 9.63 11.30
C GLU A 275 -6.72 8.25 10.64
N GLY A 276 -5.65 7.55 11.02
CA GLY A 276 -5.31 6.22 10.53
C GLY A 276 -4.70 6.18 9.12
N VAL A 277 -4.19 7.29 8.64
CA VAL A 277 -3.39 7.34 7.42
C VAL A 277 -1.93 7.59 7.81
N PRO A 278 -1.10 6.54 8.01
CA PRO A 278 0.27 6.72 8.46
C PRO A 278 1.07 7.49 7.41
N PRO A 279 1.56 8.70 7.74
CA PRO A 279 2.44 9.45 6.86
C PRO A 279 3.87 8.92 6.98
N LEU A 280 4.65 9.09 5.93
CA LEU A 280 6.10 8.93 6.01
C LEU A 280 6.72 10.30 6.33
N PHE A 281 7.21 10.48 7.56
CA PHE A 281 7.95 11.67 7.98
C PHE A 281 9.43 11.34 8.02
N ILE A 282 10.24 12.01 7.21
CA ILE A 282 11.68 11.74 7.15
C ILE A 282 12.46 13.03 6.89
N MET A 283 13.60 13.18 7.56
CA MET A 283 14.57 14.22 7.25
C MET A 283 15.28 13.89 5.93
N VAL A 284 15.51 14.88 5.09
CA VAL A 284 16.13 14.65 3.77
C VAL A 284 17.54 14.04 3.89
N PRO A 285 18.41 14.45 4.80
CA PRO A 285 19.70 13.76 5.02
C PRO A 285 19.53 12.28 5.37
N ASP A 286 18.64 11.94 6.31
CA ASP A 286 18.40 10.55 6.73
C ASP A 286 17.86 9.69 5.60
N LEU A 287 16.95 10.24 4.78
CA LEU A 287 16.46 9.56 3.57
C LEU A 287 17.62 9.16 2.66
N LEU A 288 18.54 10.08 2.41
CA LEU A 288 19.67 9.82 1.51
C LEU A 288 20.63 8.78 2.09
N ASP A 289 20.83 8.79 3.40
CA ASP A 289 21.68 7.82 4.08
C ASP A 289 21.01 6.42 4.10
N HIS A 290 19.72 6.34 4.34
CA HIS A 290 18.95 5.10 4.18
C HIS A 290 19.02 4.54 2.74
N LEU A 291 18.95 5.40 1.72
CA LEU A 291 19.12 4.96 0.34
C LEU A 291 20.54 4.50 0.03
N ARG A 292 21.56 5.15 0.59
CA ARG A 292 22.98 4.74 0.44
C ARG A 292 23.24 3.40 1.11
N SER A 293 22.69 3.17 2.29
CA SER A 293 22.91 1.91 3.04
C SER A 293 22.40 0.67 2.30
N THR A 294 21.44 0.83 1.37
CA THR A 294 20.96 -0.30 0.54
C THR A 294 21.97 -0.80 -0.49
N PHE A 295 23.04 -0.06 -0.75
CA PHE A 295 24.13 -0.52 -1.63
C PHE A 295 25.16 -1.40 -0.91
N SER A 296 25.06 -1.58 0.41
CA SER A 296 25.90 -2.52 1.16
C SER A 296 25.56 -3.96 0.76
N PRO A 297 26.55 -4.85 0.60
CA PRO A 297 26.33 -6.28 0.32
C PRO A 297 25.48 -6.99 1.38
N ASP A 298 25.48 -6.49 2.61
CA ASP A 298 24.74 -7.05 3.75
C ASP A 298 23.31 -6.49 3.88
N SER A 299 22.88 -5.66 2.94
CA SER A 299 21.54 -5.06 3.01
C SER A 299 20.45 -6.11 2.75
N THR A 300 19.54 -6.26 3.70
CA THR A 300 18.36 -7.14 3.59
C THR A 300 17.23 -6.55 2.74
N VAL A 301 17.31 -5.25 2.40
CA VAL A 301 16.28 -4.54 1.62
C VAL A 301 16.91 -3.92 0.38
N SER A 302 16.32 -4.19 -0.80
CA SER A 302 16.79 -3.62 -2.05
C SER A 302 16.54 -2.10 -2.13
N TYR A 303 17.43 -1.40 -2.83
CA TYR A 303 17.31 0.03 -3.12
C TYR A 303 15.94 0.37 -3.73
N ASP A 304 15.52 -0.38 -4.75
CA ASP A 304 14.27 -0.11 -5.46
C ASP A 304 13.06 -0.16 -4.52
N ARG A 305 13.03 -1.14 -3.63
CA ARG A 305 11.95 -1.29 -2.65
C ARG A 305 11.87 -0.10 -1.69
N ARG A 306 13.02 0.34 -1.14
CA ARG A 306 13.08 1.49 -0.23
C ARG A 306 12.69 2.79 -0.94
N PHE A 307 13.21 2.98 -2.15
CA PHE A 307 12.90 4.18 -2.92
C PHE A 307 11.44 4.23 -3.38
N ASP A 308 10.86 3.09 -3.78
CA ASP A 308 9.44 2.99 -4.10
C ASP A 308 8.53 3.25 -2.89
N GLU A 309 8.90 2.80 -1.70
CA GLU A 309 8.19 3.09 -0.47
C GLU A 309 8.06 4.61 -0.23
N VAL A 310 9.15 5.34 -0.40
CA VAL A 310 9.17 6.80 -0.24
C VAL A 310 8.37 7.48 -1.36
N LYS A 311 8.57 7.05 -2.62
CA LYS A 311 7.87 7.65 -3.78
C LYS A 311 6.35 7.50 -3.69
N THR A 312 5.87 6.35 -3.24
CA THR A 312 4.45 5.97 -3.26
C THR A 312 3.70 6.23 -1.96
N SER A 313 4.39 6.71 -0.91
CA SER A 313 3.77 7.04 0.38
C SER A 313 2.53 7.92 0.19
N PRO A 314 1.36 7.61 0.82
CA PRO A 314 0.13 8.39 0.69
C PRO A 314 0.29 9.86 1.10
N LEU A 315 1.06 10.12 2.14
CA LEU A 315 1.52 11.44 2.56
C LEU A 315 3.00 11.36 2.90
N LEU A 316 3.82 12.13 2.19
CA LEU A 316 5.24 12.27 2.47
C LEU A 316 5.53 13.62 3.11
N VAL A 317 6.25 13.61 4.23
CA VAL A 317 6.84 14.81 4.84
C VAL A 317 8.35 14.73 4.69
N LEU A 318 8.91 15.65 3.92
CA LEU A 318 10.35 15.83 3.71
C LEU A 318 10.80 17.03 4.55
N ASP A 319 11.44 16.75 5.67
CA ASP A 319 11.91 17.79 6.57
C ASP A 319 13.35 18.19 6.27
N ASP A 320 13.65 19.48 6.39
CA ASP A 320 14.96 20.11 6.19
C ASP A 320 15.58 19.84 4.79
N LEU A 321 14.80 20.10 3.73
CA LEU A 321 15.33 20.12 2.36
C LEU A 321 16.35 21.28 2.25
N GLY A 322 17.55 20.97 1.73
CA GLY A 322 18.62 21.94 1.51
C GLY A 322 19.83 21.76 2.44
N THR A 323 19.68 21.00 3.53
CA THR A 323 20.77 20.77 4.51
C THR A 323 21.78 19.69 4.07
N GLN A 324 21.42 18.90 3.07
CA GLN A 324 22.24 17.79 2.53
C GLN A 324 23.32 18.28 1.56
N SER A 325 24.44 17.56 1.49
CA SER A 325 25.46 17.81 0.44
C SER A 325 24.90 17.49 -0.94
N MET A 326 24.90 18.48 -1.86
CA MET A 326 24.29 18.40 -3.18
C MET A 326 25.20 17.73 -4.23
N THR A 327 25.50 16.43 -4.03
CA THR A 327 26.20 15.63 -5.04
C THR A 327 25.31 15.38 -6.28
N PRO A 328 25.89 15.04 -7.47
CA PRO A 328 25.10 14.68 -8.66
C PRO A 328 24.07 13.58 -8.40
N TRP A 329 24.45 12.57 -7.61
CA TRP A 329 23.57 11.46 -7.23
C TRP A 329 22.37 11.95 -6.39
N VAL A 330 22.62 12.82 -5.39
CA VAL A 330 21.57 13.40 -4.54
C VAL A 330 20.59 14.22 -5.37
N LYS A 331 21.12 15.10 -6.26
CA LYS A 331 20.28 15.89 -7.17
C LYS A 331 19.36 15.03 -8.02
N GLU A 332 19.92 13.95 -8.56
CA GLU A 332 19.14 13.04 -9.41
C GLU A 332 18.07 12.28 -8.62
N LYS A 333 18.39 11.77 -7.42
CA LYS A 333 17.43 11.04 -6.59
C LYS A 333 16.30 11.92 -6.07
N LEU A 334 16.61 13.09 -5.60
CA LEU A 334 15.59 14.06 -5.21
C LEU A 334 14.71 14.46 -6.42
N TYR A 335 15.32 14.71 -7.58
CA TYR A 335 14.55 14.99 -8.78
C TYR A 335 13.60 13.84 -9.15
N GLN A 336 14.05 12.59 -9.15
CA GLN A 336 13.22 11.41 -9.41
C GLN A 336 12.05 11.31 -8.43
N LEU A 337 12.29 11.52 -7.14
CA LEU A 337 11.28 11.51 -6.09
C LEU A 337 10.22 12.61 -6.33
N PHE A 338 10.65 13.85 -6.48
CA PHE A 338 9.76 14.98 -6.69
C PHE A 338 8.99 14.87 -8.01
N ASN A 339 9.66 14.41 -9.09
CA ASN A 339 9.02 14.23 -10.39
C ASN A 339 7.90 13.17 -10.34
N TYR A 340 8.18 12.03 -9.71
CA TYR A 340 7.17 10.97 -9.55
C TYR A 340 5.94 11.49 -8.78
N ARG A 341 6.16 12.14 -7.63
CA ARG A 341 5.07 12.64 -6.79
C ARG A 341 4.29 13.78 -7.43
N TYR A 342 4.97 14.61 -8.26
CA TYR A 342 4.33 15.65 -9.05
C TYR A 342 3.37 15.05 -10.10
N ILE A 343 3.84 14.08 -10.89
CA ILE A 343 3.04 13.42 -11.94
C ILE A 343 1.87 12.65 -11.31
N ALA A 344 2.11 11.95 -10.23
CA ALA A 344 1.11 11.16 -9.51
C ALA A 344 0.20 12.02 -8.60
N SER A 345 0.41 13.35 -8.56
CA SER A 345 -0.33 14.29 -7.70
C SER A 345 -0.39 13.87 -6.23
N LEU A 346 0.67 13.26 -5.71
CA LEU A 346 0.71 12.74 -4.35
C LEU A 346 0.96 13.85 -3.32
N PRO A 347 0.18 13.89 -2.21
CA PRO A 347 0.33 14.85 -1.13
C PRO A 347 1.74 14.87 -0.54
N THR A 348 2.37 16.05 -0.51
CA THR A 348 3.74 16.19 -0.01
C THR A 348 3.88 17.47 0.83
N VAL A 349 4.44 17.34 2.03
CA VAL A 349 4.85 18.46 2.87
C VAL A 349 6.36 18.58 2.82
N ILE A 350 6.85 19.79 2.63
CA ILE A 350 8.28 20.06 2.50
C ILE A 350 8.62 21.22 3.45
N THR A 351 9.66 21.05 4.26
CA THR A 351 10.24 22.18 5.00
C THR A 351 11.62 22.50 4.44
N THR A 352 11.97 23.77 4.41
CA THR A 352 13.28 24.25 3.97
C THR A 352 13.66 25.55 4.64
N ALA A 353 14.95 25.73 4.89
CA ALA A 353 15.52 27.03 5.24
C ALA A 353 16.00 27.79 4.01
N ASP A 354 16.27 27.09 2.91
CA ASP A 354 16.78 27.65 1.66
C ASP A 354 15.75 28.55 0.99
N THR A 355 16.26 29.55 0.29
CA THR A 355 15.46 30.32 -0.65
C THR A 355 15.14 29.48 -1.89
N LEU A 356 14.05 29.80 -2.58
CA LEU A 356 13.69 29.08 -3.81
C LEU A 356 14.79 29.14 -4.89
N SER A 357 15.64 30.18 -4.87
CA SER A 357 16.77 30.33 -5.80
C SER A 357 17.89 29.32 -5.56
N GLU A 358 18.03 28.80 -4.34
CA GLU A 358 19.05 27.82 -3.94
C GLU A 358 18.62 26.39 -4.24
N ILE A 359 17.32 26.14 -4.43
CA ILE A 359 16.78 24.82 -4.77
C ILE A 359 17.08 24.47 -6.23
N ASP A 360 17.36 23.18 -6.50
CA ASP A 360 17.57 22.65 -7.86
C ASP A 360 16.49 23.19 -8.83
N PRO A 361 16.87 23.78 -9.97
CA PRO A 361 15.92 24.44 -10.89
C PRO A 361 14.77 23.53 -11.35
N ARG A 362 15.01 22.23 -11.49
CA ARG A 362 14.00 21.25 -11.91
C ARG A 362 12.95 21.02 -10.81
N ILE A 363 13.38 20.98 -9.54
CA ILE A 363 12.49 20.85 -8.37
C ILE A 363 11.75 22.17 -8.15
N ARG A 364 12.48 23.29 -8.19
CA ARG A 364 11.91 24.65 -8.05
C ARG A 364 10.78 24.89 -9.04
N SER A 365 10.94 24.51 -10.30
CA SER A 365 9.90 24.67 -11.33
C SER A 365 8.57 24.02 -10.93
N ARG A 366 8.62 22.86 -10.28
CA ARG A 366 7.43 22.16 -9.77
C ARG A 366 6.84 22.83 -8.53
N MET A 367 7.69 23.32 -7.64
CA MET A 367 7.25 24.08 -6.46
C MET A 367 6.57 25.40 -6.82
N LEU A 368 6.92 25.99 -7.94
CA LEU A 368 6.30 27.23 -8.44
C LEU A 368 4.96 26.99 -9.18
N ASP A 369 4.59 25.73 -9.45
CA ASP A 369 3.30 25.42 -10.05
C ASP A 369 2.17 25.58 -9.01
N ARG A 370 1.49 26.72 -9.09
CA ARG A 370 0.41 27.09 -8.16
C ARG A 370 -0.81 26.16 -8.20
N ARG A 371 -0.95 25.31 -9.20
CA ARG A 371 -2.04 24.33 -9.29
C ARG A 371 -1.83 23.20 -8.28
N ILE A 372 -0.56 22.87 -7.99
CA ILE A 372 -0.20 21.74 -7.13
C ILE A 372 0.43 22.19 -5.82
N CYS A 373 1.21 23.27 -5.81
CA CYS A 373 2.04 23.69 -4.69
C CYS A 373 1.57 25.01 -4.05
N ARG A 374 1.58 25.05 -2.72
CA ARG A 374 1.39 26.24 -1.91
C ARG A 374 2.62 26.46 -1.02
N ILE A 375 3.19 27.66 -1.07
CA ILE A 375 4.38 28.01 -0.30
C ILE A 375 3.98 29.03 0.77
N TYR A 376 4.36 28.75 2.01
CA TYR A 376 4.15 29.63 3.14
C TYR A 376 5.49 29.97 3.80
N ALA A 377 5.80 31.26 3.84
CA ALA A 377 6.99 31.75 4.52
C ALA A 377 6.71 31.97 6.00
N LEU A 378 7.65 31.53 6.84
CA LEU A 378 7.70 31.77 8.28
C LEU A 378 8.90 32.70 8.61
N PRO A 379 8.81 34.00 8.34
CA PRO A 379 9.92 34.94 8.53
C PRO A 379 10.04 35.39 10.00
N VAL A 380 9.74 34.52 10.94
CA VAL A 380 9.79 34.79 12.37
C VAL A 380 11.17 34.45 12.93
N PRO A 381 11.66 35.18 13.94
CA PRO A 381 12.93 34.87 14.61
C PRO A 381 12.88 33.49 15.30
N PRO A 382 14.06 32.88 15.58
CA PRO A 382 14.13 31.59 16.23
C PRO A 382 13.32 31.54 17.53
N TYR A 383 12.49 30.51 17.72
CA TYR A 383 11.79 30.27 18.97
C TYR A 383 12.76 29.69 20.01
N ARG A 384 12.96 30.41 21.11
CA ARG A 384 13.91 30.02 22.18
C ARG A 384 13.22 29.45 23.44
N GLY A 385 11.94 29.10 23.35
CA GLY A 385 11.14 28.76 24.53
C GLY A 385 10.71 30.05 25.25
N GLY A 386 9.40 30.26 25.40
CA GLY A 386 8.92 31.37 26.21
C GLY A 386 9.54 31.30 27.61
N SER A 387 9.98 32.41 28.17
CA SER A 387 10.30 32.52 29.58
C SER A 387 9.11 31.94 30.38
N ARG A 388 9.40 31.00 31.27
CA ARG A 388 8.45 30.45 32.24
C ARG A 388 7.86 31.54 33.10
#